data_8d2ac31295cc1c2e101b11d0f30ef721
#
_entry.id   8d2ac31295cc1c2e101b11d0f30ef721
#
_cell.length_a   1.000
_cell.length_b   1.000
_cell.length_c   1.000
_cell.angle_alpha   90.00
_cell.angle_beta   90.00
_cell.angle_gamma   90.00
#
_symmetry.space_group_name_H-M   'P 1'
#
loop_
_entity.id
_entity.type
_entity.pdbx_description
1 polymer ?
#
loop_
_entity_poly.entity_id
_entity_poly.type
_entity_poly.pdbx_seq_one_letter_code
_entity_poly.pdbx_strand_id
1 'polypeptide(L)'
;MQQSRVIGHLALHYGPGDELGARRLLELCGCTLIDNGPSPGKDGFCTVLLDDTTANHAQNLMFLSPVGQVQIELEQAIAKGLRIGTADEDPAASTFKQFKYDKPESSAHIGFRYASFEALEDTVMALEKAGKPGGELAGRIEITKFKAPPGLDPEVDRRIAASPIFTGEEERSFAKWWVQIFVRTDLFAHGLLQFGQTIELDYVFEPFFSHLPPKFGRD
;
A
#
# COMPACT_ATOMS: atom_id res chain seq x y z
N MET A 1 -20.89 -28.58 4.31
CA MET A 1 -20.72 -27.12 4.09
C MET A 1 -19.24 -26.84 4.15
N GLN A 2 -18.65 -26.43 3.04
CA GLN A 2 -17.25 -26.01 3.00
C GLN A 2 -17.17 -24.62 3.64
N GLN A 3 -16.46 -24.50 4.77
CA GLN A 3 -16.25 -23.19 5.40
C GLN A 3 -15.34 -22.37 4.51
N SER A 4 -15.85 -21.29 3.93
CA SER A 4 -15.03 -20.29 3.26
C SER A 4 -14.16 -19.59 4.32
N ARG A 5 -12.87 -19.49 4.05
CA ARG A 5 -11.94 -18.73 4.88
C ARG A 5 -11.67 -17.40 4.20
N VAL A 6 -11.62 -16.34 4.98
CA VAL A 6 -11.29 -14.99 4.53
C VAL A 6 -10.17 -14.44 5.40
N ILE A 7 -9.44 -13.44 4.89
CA ILE A 7 -8.53 -12.67 5.75
C ILE A 7 -9.42 -11.80 6.64
N GLY A 8 -9.44 -12.11 7.94
CA GLY A 8 -10.26 -11.38 8.91
C GLY A 8 -9.75 -9.96 9.13
N HIS A 9 -8.44 -9.81 9.37
CA HIS A 9 -7.81 -8.51 9.55
C HIS A 9 -6.31 -8.55 9.26
N LEU A 10 -5.75 -7.37 9.08
CA LEU A 10 -4.32 -7.09 9.04
C LEU A 10 -4.01 -6.04 10.11
N ALA A 11 -2.89 -6.17 10.81
CA ALA A 11 -2.42 -5.16 11.76
C ALA A 11 -1.29 -4.33 11.14
N LEU A 12 -1.46 -3.01 11.19
CA LEU A 12 -0.45 -2.03 10.83
C LEU A 12 -0.02 -1.26 12.06
N HIS A 13 1.25 -0.89 12.08
CA HIS A 13 1.80 -0.10 13.18
C HIS A 13 2.49 1.13 12.62
N TYR A 14 2.26 2.29 13.26
CA TYR A 14 2.97 3.52 12.92
C TYR A 14 4.09 3.83 13.93
N GLY A 15 5.11 4.55 13.46
CA GLY A 15 6.22 4.98 14.28
C GLY A 15 5.86 6.13 15.23
N PRO A 16 6.72 6.44 16.21
CA PRO A 16 6.52 7.57 17.09
C PRO A 16 6.38 8.89 16.32
N GLY A 17 5.25 9.58 16.52
CA GLY A 17 4.95 10.85 15.83
C GLY A 17 4.31 10.71 14.45
N ASP A 18 4.13 9.51 13.92
CA ASP A 18 3.64 9.25 12.56
C ASP A 18 2.14 8.98 12.47
N GLU A 19 1.41 9.00 13.59
CA GLU A 19 -0.02 8.68 13.63
C GLU A 19 -0.84 9.45 12.59
N LEU A 20 -0.71 10.77 12.57
CA LEU A 20 -1.50 11.63 11.67
C LEU A 20 -1.18 11.36 10.19
N GLY A 21 0.10 11.17 9.86
CA GLY A 21 0.54 10.84 8.51
C GLY A 21 0.04 9.47 8.07
N ALA A 22 0.15 8.46 8.94
CA ALA A 22 -0.31 7.09 8.70
C ALA A 22 -1.83 7.03 8.46
N ARG A 23 -2.61 7.71 9.31
CA ARG A 23 -4.06 7.85 9.15
C ARG A 23 -4.41 8.51 7.82
N ARG A 24 -3.76 9.65 7.53
CA ARG A 24 -4.00 10.40 6.31
C ARG A 24 -3.68 9.61 5.05
N LEU A 25 -2.60 8.84 5.04
CA LEU A 25 -2.27 7.97 3.93
C LEU A 25 -3.38 6.94 3.65
N LEU A 26 -3.90 6.29 4.69
CA LEU A 26 -4.98 5.31 4.54
C LEU A 26 -6.29 5.96 4.06
N GLU A 27 -6.62 7.16 4.57
CA GLU A 27 -7.78 7.94 4.07
C GLU A 27 -7.64 8.27 2.58
N LEU A 28 -6.46 8.71 2.15
CA LEU A 28 -6.18 8.98 0.73
C LEU A 28 -6.28 7.73 -0.13
N CYS A 29 -5.98 6.55 0.42
CA CYS A 29 -6.20 5.27 -0.25
C CYS A 29 -7.68 4.83 -0.25
N GLY A 30 -8.61 5.65 0.26
CA GLY A 30 -10.04 5.36 0.27
C GLY A 30 -10.53 4.59 1.49
N CYS A 31 -9.67 4.39 2.50
CA CYS A 31 -10.08 3.71 3.73
C CYS A 31 -10.87 4.63 4.66
N THR A 32 -11.84 4.06 5.38
CA THR A 32 -12.56 4.75 6.47
C THR A 32 -11.95 4.37 7.81
N LEU A 33 -11.56 5.38 8.61
CA LEU A 33 -10.96 5.17 9.91
C LEU A 33 -11.99 5.39 11.02
N ILE A 34 -12.09 4.42 11.94
CA ILE A 34 -13.00 4.46 13.08
C ILE A 34 -12.17 4.44 14.36
N ASP A 35 -12.28 5.52 15.15
CA ASP A 35 -11.66 5.56 16.46
C ASP A 35 -12.43 4.68 17.43
N ASN A 36 -11.76 3.72 18.03
CA ASN A 36 -12.39 2.79 18.97
C ASN A 36 -12.54 3.39 20.39
N GLY A 37 -12.29 4.68 20.54
CA GLY A 37 -12.36 5.39 21.80
C GLY A 37 -11.19 5.08 22.74
N PRO A 38 -11.08 5.81 23.87
CA PRO A 38 -10.02 5.55 24.84
C PRO A 38 -10.29 4.21 25.54
N SER A 39 -9.42 3.26 25.29
CA SER A 39 -9.34 2.01 26.04
C SER A 39 -7.98 1.97 26.74
N PRO A 40 -7.89 1.56 28.02
CA PRO A 40 -6.60 1.47 28.70
C PRO A 40 -5.58 0.68 27.88
N GLY A 41 -4.43 1.29 27.56
CA GLY A 41 -3.36 0.69 26.75
C GLY A 41 -3.64 0.61 25.25
N LYS A 42 -4.65 1.33 24.73
CA LYS A 42 -4.99 1.37 23.31
C LYS A 42 -5.06 2.79 22.74
N ASP A 43 -4.36 3.73 23.34
CA ASP A 43 -4.23 5.07 22.82
C ASP A 43 -3.65 5.02 21.40
N GLY A 44 -4.28 5.73 20.46
CA GLY A 44 -3.89 5.73 19.06
C GLY A 44 -4.31 4.49 18.25
N PHE A 45 -5.12 3.58 18.83
CA PHE A 45 -5.66 2.42 18.11
C PHE A 45 -6.94 2.79 17.35
N CYS A 46 -6.99 2.48 16.06
CA CYS A 46 -8.21 2.60 15.28
C CYS A 46 -8.46 1.38 14.38
N THR A 47 -9.75 1.17 14.05
CA THR A 47 -10.17 0.23 13.02
C THR A 47 -10.17 0.96 11.68
N VAL A 48 -9.65 0.32 10.66
CA VAL A 48 -9.58 0.82 9.29
C VAL A 48 -10.41 -0.10 8.41
N LEU A 49 -11.50 0.42 7.85
CA LEU A 49 -12.33 -0.28 6.89
C LEU A 49 -11.82 -0.02 5.49
N LEU A 50 -11.58 -1.07 4.71
CA LEU A 50 -11.21 -0.97 3.29
C LEU A 50 -12.41 -0.56 2.44
N ASP A 51 -13.63 -0.95 2.87
CA ASP A 51 -14.87 -0.64 2.20
C ASP A 51 -15.96 -0.53 3.27
N ASP A 52 -16.47 0.69 3.48
CA ASP A 52 -17.53 1.00 4.46
C ASP A 52 -18.94 0.72 3.92
N THR A 53 -19.06 0.38 2.63
CA THR A 53 -20.34 0.06 1.99
C THR A 53 -20.74 -1.42 2.16
N THR A 54 -19.80 -2.28 2.57
CA THR A 54 -20.08 -3.70 2.77
C THR A 54 -20.88 -3.95 4.06
N ALA A 55 -21.89 -4.80 3.98
CA ALA A 55 -22.72 -5.15 5.14
C ALA A 55 -21.96 -5.95 6.21
N ASN A 56 -20.79 -6.50 5.90
CA ASN A 56 -19.98 -7.29 6.82
C ASN A 56 -18.67 -6.58 7.17
N HIS A 57 -18.75 -5.65 8.10
CA HIS A 57 -17.59 -4.92 8.62
C HIS A 57 -16.58 -5.77 9.40
N ALA A 58 -16.84 -7.07 9.58
CA ALA A 58 -15.90 -8.01 10.19
C ALA A 58 -14.91 -8.62 9.19
N GLN A 59 -15.04 -8.27 7.91
CA GLN A 59 -14.16 -8.71 6.83
C GLN A 59 -13.49 -7.49 6.16
N ASN A 60 -12.30 -7.71 5.59
CA ASN A 60 -11.56 -6.67 4.88
C ASN A 60 -11.27 -5.44 5.76
N LEU A 61 -10.84 -5.67 6.98
CA LEU A 61 -10.47 -4.59 7.88
C LEU A 61 -8.99 -4.67 8.26
N MET A 62 -8.46 -3.54 8.67
CA MET A 62 -7.14 -3.44 9.28
C MET A 62 -7.27 -2.81 10.67
N PHE A 63 -6.26 -3.05 11.48
CA PHE A 63 -6.06 -2.31 12.72
C PHE A 63 -4.82 -1.45 12.58
N LEU A 64 -4.92 -0.19 12.97
CA LEU A 64 -3.81 0.74 13.02
C LEU A 64 -3.52 1.11 14.48
N SER A 65 -2.28 0.95 14.92
CA SER A 65 -1.86 1.23 16.29
C SER A 65 -0.39 1.68 16.36
N PRO A 66 0.05 2.29 17.47
CA PRO A 66 1.46 2.59 17.63
C PRO A 66 2.29 1.31 17.71
N VAL A 67 3.51 1.36 17.17
CA VAL A 67 4.49 0.29 17.32
C VAL A 67 4.95 0.18 18.78
N GLY A 68 5.12 -1.06 19.28
CA GLY A 68 5.53 -1.30 20.65
C GLY A 68 6.97 -0.84 20.92
N GLN A 69 7.23 -0.28 22.12
CA GLN A 69 8.53 0.25 22.52
C GLN A 69 9.67 -0.78 22.36
N VAL A 70 9.42 -2.04 22.69
CA VAL A 70 10.41 -3.12 22.56
C VAL A 70 10.82 -3.34 21.10
N GLN A 71 9.88 -3.20 20.16
CA GLN A 71 10.17 -3.30 18.74
C GLN A 71 10.98 -2.10 18.26
N ILE A 72 10.65 -0.89 18.71
CA ILE A 72 11.41 0.34 18.40
C ILE A 72 12.87 0.17 18.80
N GLU A 73 13.11 -0.29 20.02
CA GLU A 73 14.47 -0.49 20.55
C GLU A 73 15.26 -1.52 19.73
N LEU A 74 14.64 -2.60 19.33
CA LEU A 74 15.26 -3.61 18.48
C LEU A 74 15.57 -3.06 17.09
N GLU A 75 14.61 -2.39 16.44
CA GLU A 75 14.79 -1.79 15.12
C GLU A 75 15.91 -0.75 15.13
N GLN A 76 15.96 0.09 16.16
CA GLN A 76 17.06 1.07 16.36
C GLN A 76 18.43 0.39 16.54
N ALA A 77 18.49 -0.70 17.30
CA ALA A 77 19.72 -1.46 17.47
C ALA A 77 20.22 -2.07 16.16
N ILE A 78 19.30 -2.61 15.34
CA ILE A 78 19.62 -3.14 14.01
C ILE A 78 20.08 -2.02 13.06
N ALA A 79 19.35 -0.91 13.02
CA ALA A 79 19.69 0.25 12.18
C ALA A 79 21.07 0.79 12.53
N LYS A 80 21.39 0.89 13.82
CA LYS A 80 22.72 1.29 14.30
C LYS A 80 23.80 0.28 13.92
N GLY A 81 23.52 -1.03 14.05
CA GLY A 81 24.46 -2.09 13.68
C GLY A 81 24.82 -2.08 12.20
N LEU A 82 23.83 -1.82 11.33
CA LEU A 82 23.99 -1.70 9.89
C LEU A 82 24.36 -0.29 9.44
N ARG A 83 24.49 0.68 10.35
CA ARG A 83 24.79 2.09 10.08
C ARG A 83 23.85 2.73 9.06
N ILE A 84 22.56 2.32 9.09
CA ILE A 84 21.54 2.78 8.14
C ILE A 84 21.46 4.32 8.13
N GLY A 85 21.45 4.91 6.93
CA GLY A 85 21.36 6.36 6.74
C GLY A 85 22.67 7.13 6.99
N THR A 86 23.80 6.44 7.17
CA THR A 86 25.12 7.06 7.30
C THR A 86 25.96 6.86 6.04
N ALA A 87 27.07 7.60 5.92
CA ALA A 87 28.02 7.44 4.81
C ALA A 87 28.67 6.03 4.77
N ASP A 88 28.71 5.35 5.93
CA ASP A 88 29.27 4.01 6.10
C ASP A 88 28.19 2.92 6.18
N GLU A 89 27.01 3.16 5.61
CA GLU A 89 25.92 2.20 5.59
C GLU A 89 26.38 0.84 5.04
N ASP A 90 25.95 -0.25 5.69
CA ASP A 90 26.29 -1.59 5.25
C ASP A 90 25.77 -1.85 3.82
N PRO A 91 26.62 -2.34 2.90
CA PRO A 91 26.20 -2.56 1.50
C PRO A 91 24.98 -3.46 1.34
N ALA A 92 24.77 -4.43 2.25
CA ALA A 92 23.59 -5.30 2.18
C ALA A 92 22.29 -4.51 2.48
N ALA A 93 22.35 -3.53 3.38
CA ALA A 93 21.21 -2.66 3.70
C ALA A 93 20.86 -1.77 2.48
N SER A 94 21.86 -1.12 1.88
CA SER A 94 21.69 -0.30 0.66
C SER A 94 21.17 -1.12 -0.51
N THR A 95 21.70 -2.34 -0.72
CA THR A 95 21.26 -3.24 -1.78
C THR A 95 19.80 -3.66 -1.59
N PHE A 96 19.39 -4.00 -0.36
CA PHE A 96 18.01 -4.37 -0.08
C PHE A 96 17.05 -3.20 -0.25
N LYS A 97 17.45 -2.00 0.17
CA LYS A 97 16.68 -0.77 -0.03
C LYS A 97 16.46 -0.49 -1.52
N GLN A 98 17.52 -0.61 -2.34
CA GLN A 98 17.43 -0.48 -3.79
C GLN A 98 16.54 -1.56 -4.40
N PHE A 99 16.66 -2.82 -3.95
CA PHE A 99 15.79 -3.91 -4.41
C PHE A 99 14.29 -3.62 -4.17
N LYS A 100 13.93 -3.09 -2.99
CA LYS A 100 12.54 -2.68 -2.71
C LYS A 100 12.07 -1.55 -3.62
N TYR A 101 12.99 -0.71 -4.07
CA TYR A 101 12.71 0.36 -5.02
C TYR A 101 12.47 -0.18 -6.42
N ASP A 102 13.40 -0.99 -6.92
CA ASP A 102 13.41 -1.48 -8.30
C ASP A 102 12.37 -2.58 -8.55
N LYS A 103 12.04 -3.34 -7.51
CA LYS A 103 11.15 -4.51 -7.60
C LYS A 103 10.13 -4.53 -6.45
N PRO A 104 9.26 -3.53 -6.38
CA PRO A 104 8.31 -3.43 -5.27
C PRO A 104 7.36 -4.63 -5.20
N GLU A 105 7.01 -5.24 -6.34
CA GLU A 105 6.19 -6.45 -6.44
C GLU A 105 6.84 -7.68 -5.80
N SER A 106 8.16 -7.69 -5.70
CA SER A 106 8.94 -8.79 -5.11
C SER A 106 9.20 -8.58 -3.61
N SER A 107 8.84 -7.44 -3.05
CA SER A 107 8.94 -7.15 -1.62
C SER A 107 7.60 -7.40 -0.90
N ALA A 108 7.62 -7.54 0.42
CA ALA A 108 6.38 -7.62 1.20
C ALA A 108 5.56 -6.32 1.03
N HIS A 109 4.31 -6.46 0.63
CA HIS A 109 3.39 -5.34 0.40
C HIS A 109 1.95 -5.74 0.75
N ILE A 110 1.07 -4.74 0.81
CA ILE A 110 -0.37 -4.89 1.01
C ILE A 110 -1.05 -4.38 -0.24
N GLY A 111 -1.87 -5.21 -0.87
CA GLY A 111 -2.59 -4.84 -2.10
C GLY A 111 -4.02 -4.38 -1.81
N PHE A 112 -4.41 -3.21 -2.33
CA PHE A 112 -5.79 -2.70 -2.37
C PHE A 112 -6.29 -2.73 -3.80
N ARG A 113 -7.36 -3.46 -4.05
CA ARG A 113 -7.97 -3.54 -5.38
C ARG A 113 -9.16 -2.61 -5.49
N TYR A 114 -9.12 -1.75 -6.49
CA TYR A 114 -10.17 -0.80 -6.79
C TYR A 114 -11.24 -1.40 -7.69
N ALA A 115 -12.49 -1.05 -7.44
CA ALA A 115 -13.63 -1.52 -8.22
C ALA A 115 -13.76 -0.82 -9.59
N SER A 116 -13.15 0.38 -9.76
CA SER A 116 -13.11 1.09 -11.03
C SER A 116 -11.74 1.73 -11.27
N PHE A 117 -11.41 1.91 -12.54
CA PHE A 117 -10.14 2.54 -12.92
C PHE A 117 -10.13 4.04 -12.55
N GLU A 118 -11.28 4.69 -12.65
CA GLU A 118 -11.47 6.10 -12.26
C GLU A 118 -11.19 6.30 -10.77
N ALA A 119 -11.67 5.40 -9.90
CA ALA A 119 -11.40 5.48 -8.46
C ALA A 119 -9.90 5.32 -8.14
N LEU A 120 -9.20 4.44 -8.87
CA LEU A 120 -7.75 4.33 -8.78
C LEU A 120 -7.06 5.62 -9.24
N GLU A 121 -7.47 6.18 -10.39
CA GLU A 121 -6.92 7.44 -10.93
C GLU A 121 -7.06 8.59 -9.94
N ASP A 122 -8.25 8.78 -9.38
CA ASP A 122 -8.54 9.82 -8.38
C ASP A 122 -7.64 9.66 -7.13
N THR A 123 -7.50 8.43 -6.65
CA THR A 123 -6.64 8.10 -5.52
C THR A 123 -5.18 8.44 -5.82
N VAL A 124 -4.66 8.00 -6.96
CA VAL A 124 -3.26 8.25 -7.35
C VAL A 124 -2.99 9.75 -7.49
N MET A 125 -3.89 10.50 -8.12
CA MET A 125 -3.77 11.95 -8.23
C MET A 125 -3.77 12.64 -6.87
N ALA A 126 -4.61 12.19 -5.93
CA ALA A 126 -4.63 12.71 -4.56
C ALA A 126 -3.33 12.41 -3.81
N LEU A 127 -2.80 11.20 -3.93
CA LEU A 127 -1.52 10.79 -3.35
C LEU A 127 -0.34 11.56 -3.96
N GLU A 128 -0.30 11.72 -5.28
CA GLU A 128 0.72 12.55 -5.95
C GLU A 128 0.69 13.99 -5.46
N LYS A 129 -0.51 14.56 -5.29
CA LYS A 129 -0.67 15.90 -4.73
C LYS A 129 -0.16 15.98 -3.29
N ALA A 130 -0.49 15.00 -2.46
CA ALA A 130 -0.05 14.95 -1.06
C ALA A 130 1.47 14.74 -0.93
N GLY A 131 2.09 13.96 -1.82
CA GLY A 131 3.52 13.66 -1.81
C GLY A 131 4.42 14.74 -2.42
N LYS A 132 3.88 15.71 -3.18
CA LYS A 132 4.65 16.81 -3.78
C LYS A 132 5.27 17.73 -2.71
N PRO A 133 6.35 18.46 -3.03
CA PRO A 133 6.88 19.49 -2.15
C PRO A 133 5.79 20.45 -1.69
N GLY A 134 5.66 20.61 -0.37
CA GLY A 134 4.60 21.41 0.26
C GLY A 134 3.26 20.67 0.46
N GLY A 135 3.13 19.44 0.00
CA GLY A 135 1.99 18.58 0.31
C GLY A 135 2.09 17.97 1.72
N GLU A 136 0.96 17.47 2.21
CA GLU A 136 0.83 16.95 3.60
C GLU A 136 1.66 15.68 3.87
N LEU A 137 2.03 14.93 2.83
CA LEU A 137 2.88 13.73 2.90
C LEU A 137 4.20 13.90 2.13
N ALA A 138 4.65 15.14 1.94
CA ALA A 138 5.88 15.44 1.23
C ALA A 138 7.09 14.75 1.87
N GLY A 139 7.82 13.97 1.06
CA GLY A 139 8.98 13.20 1.51
C GLY A 139 8.66 11.95 2.34
N ARG A 140 7.37 11.66 2.59
CA ARG A 140 6.93 10.50 3.38
C ARG A 140 6.33 9.39 2.50
N ILE A 141 6.01 9.69 1.25
CA ILE A 141 5.55 8.70 0.27
C ILE A 141 6.31 8.85 -1.04
N GLU A 142 6.48 7.73 -1.72
CA GLU A 142 7.07 7.65 -3.05
C GLU A 142 6.23 6.71 -3.91
N ILE A 143 5.88 7.15 -5.12
CA ILE A 143 4.93 6.45 -5.99
C ILE A 143 5.63 5.95 -7.24
N THR A 144 5.51 4.65 -7.53
CA THR A 144 5.92 4.03 -8.79
C THR A 144 4.70 3.48 -9.51
N LYS A 145 4.59 3.74 -10.80
CA LYS A 145 3.40 3.41 -11.61
C LYS A 145 3.76 2.40 -12.70
N PHE A 146 2.99 1.33 -12.76
CA PHE A 146 3.11 0.26 -13.75
C PHE A 146 1.80 0.17 -14.53
N LYS A 147 1.86 0.43 -15.82
CA LYS A 147 0.70 0.37 -16.71
C LYS A 147 0.57 -1.00 -17.38
N ALA A 148 -0.65 -1.38 -17.76
CA ALA A 148 -0.88 -2.58 -18.53
C ALA A 148 -0.07 -2.58 -19.84
N PRO A 149 0.48 -3.73 -20.28
CA PRO A 149 1.18 -3.83 -21.57
C PRO A 149 0.27 -3.46 -22.74
N PRO A 150 0.75 -2.77 -23.77
CA PRO A 150 -0.04 -2.44 -24.95
C PRO A 150 -0.28 -3.66 -25.85
N GLY A 151 -1.30 -3.58 -26.69
CA GLY A 151 -1.61 -4.57 -27.71
C GLY A 151 -2.34 -5.81 -27.18
N LEU A 152 -2.84 -5.76 -25.93
CA LEU A 152 -3.66 -6.81 -25.36
C LEU A 152 -5.13 -6.64 -25.73
N ASP A 153 -5.63 -5.43 -25.67
CA ASP A 153 -7.00 -5.05 -26.02
C ASP A 153 -7.05 -3.58 -26.43
N PRO A 154 -7.67 -3.20 -27.56
CA PRO A 154 -7.74 -1.82 -28.03
C PRO A 154 -8.44 -0.87 -27.04
N GLU A 155 -9.42 -1.34 -26.30
CA GLU A 155 -10.14 -0.52 -25.31
C GLU A 155 -9.24 -0.26 -24.08
N VAL A 156 -8.51 -1.26 -23.59
CA VAL A 156 -7.52 -1.09 -22.53
C VAL A 156 -6.44 -0.11 -22.97
N ASP A 157 -5.90 -0.27 -24.17
CA ASP A 157 -4.89 0.65 -24.72
C ASP A 157 -5.41 2.08 -24.78
N ARG A 158 -6.66 2.27 -25.23
CA ARG A 158 -7.32 3.58 -25.27
C ARG A 158 -7.50 4.17 -23.87
N ARG A 159 -7.91 3.36 -22.90
CA ARG A 159 -8.11 3.79 -21.50
C ARG A 159 -6.79 4.20 -20.86
N ILE A 160 -5.73 3.43 -21.05
CA ILE A 160 -4.38 3.76 -20.54
C ILE A 160 -3.85 5.04 -21.18
N ALA A 161 -4.03 5.20 -22.52
CA ALA A 161 -3.58 6.39 -23.23
C ALA A 161 -4.31 7.67 -22.82
N ALA A 162 -5.58 7.56 -22.37
CA ALA A 162 -6.38 8.68 -21.90
C ALA A 162 -6.21 8.97 -20.40
N SER A 163 -5.50 8.12 -19.67
CA SER A 163 -5.38 8.19 -18.21
C SER A 163 -4.52 9.37 -17.76
N PRO A 164 -5.00 10.21 -16.82
CA PRO A 164 -4.23 11.35 -16.30
C PRO A 164 -3.03 10.94 -15.46
N ILE A 165 -2.99 9.69 -14.97
CA ILE A 165 -1.88 9.20 -14.14
C ILE A 165 -0.73 8.61 -14.96
N PHE A 166 -0.93 8.32 -16.26
CA PHE A 166 0.10 7.82 -17.16
C PHE A 166 0.49 8.89 -18.19
N THR A 167 1.44 9.75 -17.83
CA THR A 167 1.84 10.91 -18.61
C THR A 167 3.25 10.80 -19.21
N GLY A 168 3.94 9.68 -18.94
CA GLY A 168 5.33 9.45 -19.31
C GLY A 168 5.62 8.02 -19.76
N GLU A 169 6.90 7.63 -19.67
CA GLU A 169 7.39 6.29 -19.99
C GLU A 169 7.34 5.39 -18.74
N GLU A 170 6.16 5.23 -18.17
CA GLU A 170 5.95 4.34 -17.05
C GLU A 170 6.25 2.89 -17.45
N GLU A 171 6.71 2.10 -16.47
CA GLU A 171 7.00 0.69 -16.69
C GLU A 171 5.73 -0.13 -16.95
N ARG A 172 5.92 -1.36 -17.43
CA ARG A 172 4.82 -2.28 -17.70
C ARG A 172 4.52 -3.12 -16.49
N SER A 173 3.24 -3.35 -16.21
CA SER A 173 2.82 -4.27 -15.17
C SER A 173 3.36 -5.69 -15.45
N PHE A 174 3.75 -6.39 -14.39
CA PHE A 174 4.16 -7.80 -14.45
C PHE A 174 2.99 -8.72 -14.78
N ALA A 175 1.80 -8.38 -14.31
CA ALA A 175 0.58 -9.10 -14.63
C ALA A 175 -0.10 -8.49 -15.87
N LYS A 176 -0.51 -9.34 -16.80
CA LYS A 176 -1.31 -8.90 -17.95
C LYS A 176 -2.61 -8.27 -17.43
N TRP A 177 -3.10 -7.22 -18.10
CA TRP A 177 -4.38 -6.56 -17.82
C TRP A 177 -4.46 -5.79 -16.50
N TRP A 178 -3.35 -5.66 -15.80
CA TRP A 178 -3.29 -4.98 -14.51
C TRP A 178 -2.65 -3.60 -14.65
N VAL A 179 -3.11 -2.71 -13.83
CA VAL A 179 -2.42 -1.49 -13.43
C VAL A 179 -2.01 -1.68 -11.99
N GLN A 180 -0.75 -1.42 -11.68
CA GLN A 180 -0.19 -1.60 -10.34
C GLN A 180 0.53 -0.32 -9.94
N ILE A 181 0.13 0.29 -8.84
CA ILE A 181 0.71 1.52 -8.31
C ILE A 181 1.28 1.19 -6.93
N PHE A 182 2.58 1.30 -6.80
CA PHE A 182 3.27 1.03 -5.53
C PHE A 182 3.56 2.34 -4.81
N VAL A 183 3.00 2.48 -3.61
CA VAL A 183 3.19 3.60 -2.71
C VAL A 183 4.10 3.15 -1.57
N ARG A 184 5.37 3.50 -1.63
CA ARG A 184 6.31 3.26 -0.54
C ARG A 184 6.18 4.36 0.50
N THR A 185 6.23 3.98 1.76
CA THR A 185 6.12 4.92 2.88
C THR A 185 6.93 4.47 4.08
N ASP A 186 7.45 5.43 4.83
CA ASP A 186 8.09 5.22 6.12
C ASP A 186 7.14 5.45 7.31
N LEU A 187 5.87 5.80 7.04
CA LEU A 187 4.86 6.06 8.06
C LEU A 187 4.45 4.79 8.84
N PHE A 188 4.62 3.61 8.23
CA PHE A 188 4.33 2.35 8.89
C PHE A 188 5.62 1.62 9.27
N ALA A 189 5.68 1.17 10.51
CA ALA A 189 6.74 0.30 10.98
C ALA A 189 6.69 -1.03 10.22
N HIS A 190 7.81 -1.44 9.64
CA HIS A 190 7.92 -2.65 8.84
C HIS A 190 8.94 -3.62 9.42
N GLY A 191 8.67 -4.06 10.64
CA GLY A 191 9.52 -5.06 11.28
C GLY A 191 10.98 -4.60 11.39
N LEU A 192 11.91 -5.55 11.29
CA LEU A 192 13.27 -5.42 11.77
C LEU A 192 14.18 -4.41 11.05
N LEU A 193 13.79 -3.81 9.91
CA LEU A 193 14.74 -3.06 9.08
C LEU A 193 14.40 -1.58 8.85
N GLN A 194 13.32 -1.07 9.40
CA GLN A 194 12.89 0.35 9.26
C GLN A 194 12.81 0.87 7.79
N PHE A 195 12.63 -0.03 6.83
CA PHE A 195 12.53 0.36 5.41
C PHE A 195 11.11 0.74 4.98
N GLY A 196 10.23 0.93 5.94
CA GLY A 196 8.84 1.29 5.70
C GLY A 196 8.03 0.16 5.03
N GLN A 197 6.79 0.47 4.71
CA GLN A 197 5.83 -0.42 4.07
C GLN A 197 5.59 0.00 2.63
N THR A 198 5.19 -0.95 1.80
CA THR A 198 4.66 -0.68 0.46
C THR A 198 3.19 -1.01 0.43
N ILE A 199 2.38 -0.11 -0.09
CA ILE A 199 0.99 -0.34 -0.45
C ILE A 199 0.92 -0.46 -1.96
N GLU A 200 0.34 -1.53 -2.47
CA GLU A 200 -0.01 -1.69 -3.87
C GLU A 200 -1.46 -1.27 -4.07
N LEU A 201 -1.70 -0.40 -5.04
CA LEU A 201 -3.02 -0.02 -5.49
C LEU A 201 -3.20 -0.63 -6.88
N ASP A 202 -4.14 -1.54 -7.03
CA ASP A 202 -4.31 -2.24 -8.28
C ASP A 202 -5.71 -2.09 -8.88
N TYR A 203 -5.77 -2.20 -10.20
CA TYR A 203 -6.98 -2.36 -10.97
C TYR A 203 -6.77 -3.38 -12.07
N VAL A 204 -7.76 -4.24 -12.26
CA VAL A 204 -7.76 -5.29 -13.29
C VAL A 204 -8.85 -4.98 -14.31
N PHE A 205 -8.47 -4.80 -15.57
CA PHE A 205 -9.42 -4.55 -16.64
C PHE A 205 -10.28 -5.79 -16.94
N GLU A 206 -11.59 -5.59 -17.10
CA GLU A 206 -12.48 -6.65 -17.61
C GLU A 206 -12.16 -7.00 -19.07
N PRO A 207 -12.35 -8.25 -19.51
CA PRO A 207 -13.06 -9.36 -18.86
C PRO A 207 -12.19 -10.24 -17.94
N PHE A 208 -11.05 -9.77 -17.52
CA PHE A 208 -9.97 -10.56 -16.89
C PHE A 208 -10.13 -10.77 -15.38
N PHE A 209 -11.14 -10.17 -14.75
CA PHE A 209 -11.60 -10.61 -13.43
C PHE A 209 -11.96 -12.10 -13.36
N SER A 210 -12.28 -12.69 -14.50
CA SER A 210 -12.59 -14.12 -14.61
C SER A 210 -11.37 -15.04 -14.53
N HIS A 211 -10.16 -14.50 -14.39
CA HIS A 211 -8.95 -15.31 -14.26
C HIS A 211 -8.62 -15.76 -12.83
N LEU A 212 -9.39 -15.34 -11.84
CA LEU A 212 -9.44 -16.13 -10.63
C LEU A 212 -9.98 -17.50 -11.01
N PRO A 213 -9.22 -18.60 -10.76
CA PRO A 213 -9.68 -19.92 -11.14
C PRO A 213 -11.11 -20.14 -10.65
N PRO A 214 -11.99 -20.85 -11.38
CA PRO A 214 -13.37 -21.10 -11.00
C PRO A 214 -13.56 -21.68 -9.60
N LYS A 215 -12.47 -22.14 -8.96
CA LYS A 215 -12.44 -22.66 -7.59
C LYS A 215 -12.52 -21.58 -6.49
N PHE A 216 -12.44 -20.29 -6.83
CA PHE A 216 -12.62 -19.21 -5.86
C PHE A 216 -14.05 -18.67 -5.79
N GLY A 217 -15.02 -19.54 -6.12
CA GLY A 217 -16.41 -19.34 -5.73
C GLY A 217 -17.25 -18.59 -6.74
N ARG A 218 -17.53 -19.25 -7.85
CA ARG A 218 -18.82 -19.18 -8.54
C ARG A 218 -19.17 -20.58 -8.99
N ASP A 219 -20.00 -21.26 -8.26
CA ASP A 219 -21.01 -22.16 -8.80
C ASP A 219 -22.27 -21.35 -9.03
#